data_de0e1eaf1cb70b06436989f49cea6a73
#
_entry.id   de0e1eaf1cb70b06436989f49cea6a73
#
_cell.length_a   1.000
_cell.length_b   1.000
_cell.length_c   1.000
_cell.angle_alpha   90.00
_cell.angle_beta   90.00
_cell.angle_gamma   90.00
#
_symmetry.space_group_name_H-M   'P 1'
#
loop_
_entity.id
_entity.type
_entity.pdbx_description
1 polymer ?
#
loop_
_entity_poly.entity_id
_entity_poly.type
_entity_poly.pdbx_seq_one_letter_code
_entity_poly.pdbx_strand_id
1 'polypeptide(L)'
;MCIRDSNTGYEELSLSSLSTSDHSQLEELLDDLNEWAPEEHVSLSLPSLRMDNFSQSLIEKTTKVRKSGLTFAAEAGTQRLRDVINKNVTWDEIEKTCSIAFANGYSSVKLYFMMGLPTETMEDIEGIAETAQKVVDLYYNTPHAKGRGVQVTISCSCFVPKPHTPFQFVPMDTEEMLREKQKHLVECARARSRKIKVNYHDSKTSFLEGVFAKGDRRLAPVILEAYKRGCYFDGWDECFRYDTWMQTFEDLGVDPFFYCQRPIGLDEVTPWSHMDYGVTHEYLVREYQKALAAQTTQPCNRACHGCGANHLLGGPCFDYSQNLV
;
A
#
# COMPACT_ATOMS: atom_id res chain seq x y z
N MET A 1 -18.71 -9.84 20.83
CA MET A 1 -18.90 -9.81 19.37
C MET A 1 -20.34 -10.11 18.99
N CYS A 2 -20.96 -11.19 19.44
CA CYS A 2 -22.38 -11.51 19.13
C CYS A 2 -23.36 -10.36 19.44
N ILE A 3 -23.19 -9.63 20.54
CA ILE A 3 -24.02 -8.47 20.90
C ILE A 3 -23.91 -7.36 19.85
N ARG A 4 -22.74 -7.16 19.28
CA ARG A 4 -22.51 -6.16 18.23
C ARG A 4 -23.25 -6.53 16.94
N ASP A 5 -23.17 -7.76 16.50
CA ASP A 5 -23.74 -8.21 15.24
C ASP A 5 -25.26 -8.25 15.31
N SER A 6 -25.83 -8.77 16.39
CA SER A 6 -27.27 -8.75 16.65
C SER A 6 -27.84 -7.31 16.71
N ASN A 7 -27.04 -6.34 17.17
CA ASN A 7 -27.49 -4.95 17.31
C ASN A 7 -27.24 -4.10 16.06
N THR A 8 -26.34 -4.49 15.16
CA THR A 8 -25.99 -3.72 13.97
C THR A 8 -26.63 -4.23 12.69
N GLY A 9 -27.02 -5.52 12.63
CA GLY A 9 -27.58 -6.16 11.44
C GLY A 9 -26.60 -6.33 10.28
N TYR A 10 -25.28 -6.17 10.52
CA TYR A 10 -24.28 -6.41 9.49
C TYR A 10 -23.97 -7.90 9.31
N GLU A 11 -23.90 -8.33 8.07
CA GLU A 11 -23.59 -9.70 7.64
C GLU A 11 -22.10 -9.91 7.33
N GLU A 12 -21.25 -8.95 7.68
CA GLU A 12 -19.80 -9.03 7.46
C GLU A 12 -19.02 -8.48 8.67
N LEU A 13 -18.03 -9.24 9.12
CA LEU A 13 -17.05 -8.86 10.11
C LEU A 13 -15.68 -8.75 9.45
N SER A 14 -15.03 -7.61 9.61
CA SER A 14 -13.68 -7.37 9.09
C SER A 14 -12.67 -7.23 10.23
N LEU A 15 -11.57 -7.97 10.14
CA LEU A 15 -10.42 -7.83 11.04
C LEU A 15 -9.48 -6.79 10.45
N SER A 16 -9.46 -5.59 11.05
CA SER A 16 -8.64 -4.47 10.55
C SER A 16 -7.27 -4.42 11.22
N SER A 17 -6.21 -4.47 10.41
CA SER A 17 -4.82 -4.31 10.84
C SER A 17 -4.00 -3.81 9.63
N LEU A 18 -2.79 -3.30 9.87
CA LEU A 18 -1.82 -2.99 8.80
C LEU A 18 -1.30 -4.27 8.12
N SER A 19 -1.25 -5.38 8.85
CA SER A 19 -0.92 -6.71 8.32
C SER A 19 -1.62 -7.76 9.17
N THR A 20 -2.84 -8.14 8.79
CA THR A 20 -3.66 -9.09 9.55
C THR A 20 -3.00 -10.47 9.63
N SER A 21 -2.34 -10.90 8.56
CA SER A 21 -1.65 -12.19 8.51
C SER A 21 -0.41 -12.31 9.41
N ASP A 22 0.10 -11.21 9.97
CA ASP A 22 1.24 -11.22 10.88
C ASP A 22 0.84 -11.42 12.36
N HIS A 23 -0.47 -11.46 12.65
CA HIS A 23 -0.94 -11.70 14.03
C HIS A 23 -0.69 -13.14 14.44
N SER A 24 0.06 -13.34 15.53
CA SER A 24 0.54 -14.66 15.97
C SER A 24 -0.56 -15.67 16.33
N GLN A 25 -1.75 -15.19 16.69
CA GLN A 25 -2.90 -16.01 17.07
C GLN A 25 -4.04 -15.91 16.05
N LEU A 26 -3.75 -15.53 14.78
CA LEU A 26 -4.77 -15.36 13.77
C LEU A 26 -5.56 -16.63 13.50
N GLU A 27 -4.89 -17.78 13.43
CA GLU A 27 -5.52 -19.06 13.15
C GLU A 27 -6.51 -19.44 14.26
N GLU A 28 -6.14 -19.28 15.55
CA GLU A 28 -7.02 -19.53 16.70
C GLU A 28 -8.21 -18.57 16.71
N LEU A 29 -7.95 -17.27 16.46
CA LEU A 29 -9.01 -16.26 16.38
C LEU A 29 -10.03 -16.57 15.29
N LEU A 30 -9.58 -17.07 14.14
CA LEU A 30 -10.46 -17.46 13.05
C LEU A 30 -11.24 -18.74 13.39
N ASP A 31 -10.67 -19.66 14.15
CA ASP A 31 -11.39 -20.84 14.61
C ASP A 31 -12.51 -20.44 15.59
N ASP A 32 -12.22 -19.61 16.58
CA ASP A 32 -13.24 -19.09 17.52
C ASP A 32 -14.36 -18.33 16.79
N LEU A 33 -14.01 -17.48 15.81
CA LEU A 33 -15.01 -16.77 15.00
C LEU A 33 -15.85 -17.71 14.15
N ASN A 34 -15.28 -18.80 13.66
CA ASN A 34 -15.96 -19.80 12.86
C ASN A 34 -16.85 -20.76 13.66
N GLU A 35 -16.84 -20.72 14.99
CA GLU A 35 -17.77 -21.48 15.81
C GLU A 35 -19.21 -20.98 15.66
N TRP A 36 -19.40 -19.67 15.48
CA TRP A 36 -20.73 -19.05 15.43
C TRP A 36 -21.03 -18.31 14.11
N ALA A 37 -20.02 -17.71 13.43
CA ALA A 37 -20.25 -16.89 12.27
C ALA A 37 -20.99 -17.58 11.11
N PRO A 38 -20.78 -18.87 10.80
CA PRO A 38 -21.55 -19.58 9.78
C PRO A 38 -23.02 -19.77 10.15
N GLU A 39 -23.34 -20.04 11.41
CA GLU A 39 -24.70 -20.22 11.90
C GLU A 39 -25.50 -18.92 11.82
N GLU A 40 -24.85 -17.78 12.11
CA GLU A 40 -25.43 -16.43 12.03
C GLU A 40 -25.32 -15.82 10.62
N HIS A 41 -24.81 -16.56 9.64
CA HIS A 41 -24.57 -16.07 8.27
C HIS A 41 -23.67 -14.85 8.16
N VAL A 42 -22.75 -14.66 9.12
CA VAL A 42 -21.78 -13.56 9.13
C VAL A 42 -20.51 -13.97 8.39
N SER A 43 -20.16 -13.24 7.33
CA SER A 43 -18.94 -13.48 6.57
C SER A 43 -17.73 -12.84 7.25
N LEU A 44 -16.58 -13.52 7.18
CA LEU A 44 -15.30 -12.99 7.67
C LEU A 44 -14.48 -12.39 6.54
N SER A 45 -13.94 -11.19 6.74
CA SER A 45 -13.12 -10.48 5.77
C SER A 45 -11.77 -10.11 6.36
N LEU A 46 -10.70 -10.39 5.61
CA LEU A 46 -9.31 -10.07 5.96
C LEU A 46 -8.74 -9.12 4.90
N PRO A 47 -8.90 -7.81 5.05
CA PRO A 47 -8.55 -6.85 3.99
C PRO A 47 -7.05 -6.68 3.74
N SER A 48 -6.20 -7.00 4.71
CA SER A 48 -4.75 -6.74 4.66
C SER A 48 -3.95 -8.04 4.75
N LEU A 49 -4.05 -8.87 3.70
CA LEU A 49 -3.30 -10.11 3.59
C LEU A 49 -1.97 -9.90 2.88
N ARG A 50 -0.89 -10.35 3.49
CA ARG A 50 0.42 -10.45 2.85
C ARG A 50 0.48 -11.69 1.96
N MET A 51 1.18 -11.59 0.84
CA MET A 51 1.32 -12.71 -0.11
C MET A 51 2.14 -13.86 0.49
N ASP A 52 3.19 -13.55 1.23
CA ASP A 52 4.10 -14.53 1.85
C ASP A 52 3.42 -15.37 2.96
N ASN A 53 2.36 -14.84 3.60
CA ASN A 53 1.61 -15.52 4.67
C ASN A 53 0.23 -16.04 4.22
N PHE A 54 -0.04 -16.07 2.91
CA PHE A 54 -1.32 -16.54 2.38
C PHE A 54 -1.32 -18.06 2.26
N SER A 55 -2.20 -18.73 3.01
CA SER A 55 -2.27 -20.18 3.10
C SER A 55 -3.62 -20.73 2.67
N GLN A 56 -3.65 -22.02 2.33
CA GLN A 56 -4.87 -22.77 2.06
C GLN A 56 -5.81 -22.76 3.27
N SER A 57 -5.28 -22.97 4.49
CA SER A 57 -6.03 -22.95 5.76
C SER A 57 -6.75 -21.61 5.94
N LEU A 58 -6.07 -20.50 5.69
CA LEU A 58 -6.63 -19.16 5.84
C LEU A 58 -7.82 -18.93 4.91
N ILE A 59 -7.72 -19.39 3.64
CA ILE A 59 -8.85 -19.32 2.71
C ILE A 59 -10.03 -20.13 3.20
N GLU A 60 -9.81 -21.36 3.61
CA GLU A 60 -10.88 -22.26 4.07
C GLU A 60 -11.63 -21.67 5.26
N LYS A 61 -10.89 -21.05 6.19
CA LYS A 61 -11.49 -20.41 7.37
C LYS A 61 -12.29 -19.15 7.04
N THR A 62 -11.86 -18.36 6.05
CA THR A 62 -12.53 -17.08 5.71
C THR A 62 -13.64 -17.21 4.69
N THR A 63 -13.79 -18.37 4.03
CA THR A 63 -14.77 -18.56 2.94
C THR A 63 -15.99 -19.41 3.32
N LYS A 64 -16.14 -19.78 4.58
CA LYS A 64 -17.23 -20.65 5.04
C LYS A 64 -18.63 -20.11 4.75
N VAL A 65 -18.82 -18.79 4.84
CA VAL A 65 -20.11 -18.14 4.59
C VAL A 65 -20.16 -17.56 3.19
N ARG A 66 -19.21 -16.68 2.85
CA ARG A 66 -19.15 -16.00 1.56
C ARG A 66 -17.69 -15.72 1.18
N LYS A 67 -17.36 -15.82 -0.10
CA LYS A 67 -16.06 -15.40 -0.61
C LYS A 67 -15.99 -13.87 -0.65
N SER A 68 -15.09 -13.29 0.11
CA SER A 68 -14.72 -11.87 0.01
C SER A 68 -13.79 -11.64 -1.18
N GLY A 69 -13.66 -10.38 -1.63
CA GLY A 69 -12.68 -10.03 -2.66
C GLY A 69 -11.25 -10.21 -2.15
N LEU A 70 -10.36 -10.76 -2.97
CA LEU A 70 -8.94 -10.87 -2.64
C LEU A 70 -8.18 -9.65 -3.15
N THR A 71 -7.40 -9.06 -2.26
CA THR A 71 -6.57 -7.89 -2.56
C THR A 71 -5.16 -8.15 -2.08
N PHE A 72 -4.18 -7.94 -2.95
CA PHE A 72 -2.78 -8.17 -2.69
C PHE A 72 -1.94 -6.96 -3.10
N ALA A 73 -0.91 -6.66 -2.30
CA ALA A 73 -0.03 -5.52 -2.51
C ALA A 73 1.29 -5.97 -3.17
N ALA A 74 1.34 -5.95 -4.50
CA ALA A 74 2.58 -6.16 -5.26
C ALA A 74 3.49 -4.93 -5.24
N GLU A 75 2.91 -3.74 -5.05
CA GLU A 75 3.49 -2.41 -4.90
C GLU A 75 4.20 -1.87 -6.14
N ALA A 76 4.96 -2.67 -6.89
CA ALA A 76 5.68 -2.24 -8.08
C ALA A 76 5.63 -3.28 -9.20
N GLY A 77 5.76 -2.84 -10.46
CA GLY A 77 5.62 -3.69 -11.64
C GLY A 77 6.80 -4.64 -11.85
N THR A 78 8.02 -4.19 -11.52
CA THR A 78 9.24 -4.98 -11.73
C THR A 78 9.87 -5.42 -10.42
N GLN A 79 10.68 -6.50 -10.46
CA GLN A 79 11.44 -6.94 -9.28
C GLN A 79 12.43 -5.87 -8.84
N ARG A 80 13.14 -5.24 -9.80
CA ARG A 80 14.05 -4.14 -9.51
C ARG A 80 13.39 -3.05 -8.65
N LEU A 81 12.20 -2.61 -9.03
CA LEU A 81 11.52 -1.53 -8.31
C LEU A 81 10.93 -2.01 -6.98
N ARG A 82 10.53 -3.28 -6.87
CA ARG A 82 10.19 -3.90 -5.57
C ARG A 82 11.39 -3.93 -4.63
N ASP A 83 12.58 -4.19 -5.15
CA ASP A 83 13.82 -4.17 -4.36
C ASP A 83 14.16 -2.74 -3.91
N VAL A 84 13.98 -1.74 -4.77
CA VAL A 84 14.14 -0.30 -4.41
C VAL A 84 13.29 0.07 -3.20
N ILE A 85 12.04 -0.34 -3.15
CA ILE A 85 11.13 -0.04 -2.03
C ILE A 85 11.22 -1.05 -0.88
N ASN A 86 12.17 -1.97 -0.94
CA ASN A 86 12.37 -3.06 0.02
C ASN A 86 11.10 -3.91 0.22
N LYS A 87 10.32 -4.10 -0.85
CA LYS A 87 9.16 -4.98 -0.84
C LYS A 87 9.62 -6.40 -1.16
N ASN A 88 9.79 -7.19 -0.13
CA ASN A 88 10.25 -8.58 -0.24
C ASN A 88 9.14 -9.49 -0.81
N VAL A 89 8.66 -9.18 -2.01
CA VAL A 89 7.66 -9.98 -2.75
C VAL A 89 8.23 -10.29 -4.12
N THR A 90 8.32 -11.58 -4.44
CA THR A 90 8.79 -12.10 -5.73
C THR A 90 7.62 -12.48 -6.63
N TRP A 91 7.90 -12.75 -7.92
CA TRP A 91 6.88 -13.31 -8.81
C TRP A 91 6.39 -14.68 -8.31
N ASP A 92 7.27 -15.52 -7.79
CA ASP A 92 6.90 -16.86 -7.32
C ASP A 92 5.88 -16.81 -6.17
N GLU A 93 5.99 -15.81 -5.30
CA GLU A 93 5.02 -15.59 -4.22
C GLU A 93 3.67 -15.08 -4.76
N ILE A 94 3.68 -14.19 -5.75
CA ILE A 94 2.47 -13.74 -6.45
C ILE A 94 1.79 -14.93 -7.14
N GLU A 95 2.55 -15.72 -7.88
CA GLU A 95 2.08 -16.89 -8.60
C GLU A 95 1.48 -17.94 -7.66
N LYS A 96 2.20 -18.29 -6.59
CA LYS A 96 1.73 -19.23 -5.57
C LYS A 96 0.41 -18.76 -4.94
N THR A 97 0.36 -17.51 -4.52
CA THR A 97 -0.81 -16.92 -3.85
C THR A 97 -2.03 -16.89 -4.76
N CYS A 98 -1.87 -16.43 -6.00
CA CYS A 98 -2.95 -16.39 -6.98
C CYS A 98 -3.39 -17.81 -7.40
N SER A 99 -2.46 -18.77 -7.54
CA SER A 99 -2.80 -20.17 -7.83
C SER A 99 -3.67 -20.78 -6.74
N ILE A 100 -3.32 -20.59 -5.47
CA ILE A 100 -4.13 -21.05 -4.33
C ILE A 100 -5.53 -20.41 -4.39
N ALA A 101 -5.61 -19.09 -4.65
CA ALA A 101 -6.90 -18.41 -4.77
C ALA A 101 -7.75 -18.99 -5.91
N PHE A 102 -7.19 -19.19 -7.09
CA PHE A 102 -7.91 -19.68 -8.25
C PHE A 102 -8.35 -21.16 -8.08
N ALA A 103 -7.51 -22.00 -7.50
CA ALA A 103 -7.85 -23.37 -7.15
C ALA A 103 -9.05 -23.45 -6.17
N ASN A 104 -9.18 -22.46 -5.30
CA ASN A 104 -10.32 -22.32 -4.38
C ASN A 104 -11.52 -21.59 -5.01
N GLY A 105 -11.54 -21.40 -6.33
CA GLY A 105 -12.67 -20.90 -7.09
C GLY A 105 -12.86 -19.38 -7.01
N TYR A 106 -11.81 -18.62 -6.69
CA TYR A 106 -11.79 -17.18 -6.92
C TYR A 106 -11.61 -16.91 -8.42
N SER A 107 -12.29 -15.88 -8.92
CA SER A 107 -12.17 -15.41 -10.29
C SER A 107 -11.92 -13.90 -10.38
N SER A 108 -11.70 -13.25 -9.24
CA SER A 108 -11.38 -11.82 -9.18
C SER A 108 -10.25 -11.59 -8.18
N VAL A 109 -9.23 -10.86 -8.62
CA VAL A 109 -8.09 -10.46 -7.80
C VAL A 109 -7.84 -8.98 -8.02
N LYS A 110 -7.61 -8.23 -6.94
CA LYS A 110 -7.15 -6.84 -6.98
C LYS A 110 -5.69 -6.79 -6.58
N LEU A 111 -4.87 -6.15 -7.39
CA LEU A 111 -3.46 -5.92 -7.13
C LEU A 111 -3.23 -4.43 -6.88
N TYR A 112 -2.64 -4.10 -5.73
CA TYR A 112 -2.21 -2.75 -5.42
C TYR A 112 -0.80 -2.49 -5.94
N PHE A 113 -0.63 -1.30 -6.54
CA PHE A 113 0.63 -0.76 -7.00
C PHE A 113 0.76 0.71 -6.61
N MET A 114 1.98 1.20 -6.61
CA MET A 114 2.30 2.63 -6.53
C MET A 114 2.93 3.10 -7.83
N MET A 115 2.75 4.37 -8.15
CA MET A 115 3.29 5.07 -9.32
C MET A 115 4.02 6.34 -8.86
N GLY A 116 5.12 6.68 -9.48
CA GLY A 116 5.97 7.79 -9.05
C GLY A 116 7.00 7.40 -7.98
N LEU A 117 7.33 6.11 -7.91
CA LEU A 117 8.36 5.60 -6.99
C LEU A 117 9.76 6.12 -7.35
N PRO A 118 10.67 6.27 -6.37
CA PRO A 118 12.05 6.62 -6.65
C PRO A 118 12.69 5.68 -7.68
N THR A 119 13.42 6.21 -8.65
CA THR A 119 14.07 5.49 -9.75
C THR A 119 13.12 4.79 -10.74
N GLU A 120 11.81 5.02 -10.66
CA GLU A 120 10.83 4.42 -11.56
C GLU A 120 11.03 4.86 -13.02
N THR A 121 10.94 3.92 -13.92
CA THR A 121 10.99 4.12 -15.38
C THR A 121 9.68 3.73 -16.04
N MET A 122 9.50 4.05 -17.32
CA MET A 122 8.32 3.62 -18.06
C MET A 122 8.23 2.10 -18.21
N GLU A 123 9.37 1.39 -18.22
CA GLU A 123 9.41 -0.07 -18.18
C GLU A 123 8.82 -0.65 -16.89
N ASP A 124 9.00 0.04 -15.75
CA ASP A 124 8.39 -0.36 -14.49
C ASP A 124 6.86 -0.20 -14.52
N ILE A 125 6.37 0.85 -15.19
CA ILE A 125 4.93 1.05 -15.42
C ILE A 125 4.36 -0.04 -16.34
N GLU A 126 5.07 -0.40 -17.42
CA GLU A 126 4.70 -1.53 -18.28
C GLU A 126 4.68 -2.86 -17.51
N GLY A 127 5.63 -3.03 -16.59
CA GLY A 127 5.74 -4.18 -15.69
C GLY A 127 4.50 -4.37 -14.81
N ILE A 128 3.77 -3.30 -14.45
CA ILE A 128 2.48 -3.40 -13.74
C ILE A 128 1.45 -4.14 -14.62
N ALA A 129 1.31 -3.71 -15.87
CA ALA A 129 0.38 -4.34 -16.80
C ALA A 129 0.80 -5.77 -17.17
N GLU A 130 2.12 -6.03 -17.26
CA GLU A 130 2.67 -7.37 -17.47
C GLU A 130 2.37 -8.30 -16.28
N THR A 131 2.59 -7.85 -15.06
CA THR A 131 2.25 -8.60 -13.86
C THR A 131 0.77 -8.99 -13.84
N ALA A 132 -0.13 -8.04 -14.15
CA ALA A 132 -1.55 -8.33 -14.24
C ALA A 132 -1.89 -9.34 -15.36
N GLN A 133 -1.21 -9.27 -16.51
CA GLN A 133 -1.37 -10.25 -17.59
C GLN A 133 -0.91 -11.65 -17.17
N LYS A 134 0.24 -11.76 -16.53
CA LYS A 134 0.73 -13.03 -15.98
C LYS A 134 -0.28 -13.67 -15.02
N VAL A 135 -0.96 -12.86 -14.20
CA VAL A 135 -2.03 -13.35 -13.31
C VAL A 135 -3.26 -13.80 -14.08
N VAL A 136 -3.63 -13.10 -15.17
CA VAL A 136 -4.70 -13.57 -16.08
C VAL A 136 -4.34 -14.92 -16.70
N ASP A 137 -3.12 -15.06 -17.21
CA ASP A 137 -2.64 -16.30 -17.85
C ASP A 137 -2.57 -17.45 -16.84
N LEU A 138 -2.13 -17.16 -15.62
CA LEU A 138 -2.10 -18.11 -14.51
C LEU A 138 -3.48 -18.69 -14.21
N TYR A 139 -4.55 -17.88 -14.22
CA TYR A 139 -5.91 -18.37 -14.01
C TYR A 139 -6.28 -19.46 -15.04
N TYR A 140 -5.97 -19.24 -16.33
CA TYR A 140 -6.31 -20.19 -17.37
C TYR A 140 -5.41 -21.45 -17.36
N ASN A 141 -4.21 -21.34 -16.79
CA ASN A 141 -3.27 -22.46 -16.64
C ASN A 141 -3.46 -23.24 -15.33
N THR A 142 -4.22 -22.71 -14.36
CA THR A 142 -4.50 -23.35 -13.08
C THR A 142 -5.82 -24.11 -13.16
N PRO A 143 -5.95 -25.35 -12.64
CA PRO A 143 -7.23 -26.02 -12.52
C PRO A 143 -8.22 -25.18 -11.72
N HIS A 144 -9.35 -24.84 -12.32
CA HIS A 144 -10.40 -24.05 -11.68
C HIS A 144 -11.79 -24.53 -12.13
N ALA A 145 -12.82 -24.22 -11.33
CA ALA A 145 -14.20 -24.52 -11.70
C ALA A 145 -14.62 -23.69 -12.93
N LYS A 146 -15.36 -24.31 -13.87
CA LYS A 146 -15.93 -23.58 -15.01
C LYS A 146 -16.81 -22.44 -14.51
N GLY A 147 -16.53 -21.22 -14.95
CA GLY A 147 -17.20 -20.02 -14.44
C GLY A 147 -17.12 -18.82 -15.40
N ARG A 148 -17.32 -17.64 -14.84
CA ARG A 148 -17.42 -16.36 -15.58
C ARG A 148 -16.09 -15.84 -16.19
N GLY A 149 -15.00 -16.54 -16.02
CA GLY A 149 -13.65 -16.07 -16.39
C GLY A 149 -13.04 -15.16 -15.32
N VAL A 150 -11.77 -14.81 -15.50
CA VAL A 150 -11.01 -13.99 -14.52
C VAL A 150 -11.23 -12.50 -14.73
N GLN A 151 -11.19 -11.74 -13.63
CA GLN A 151 -11.04 -10.29 -13.63
C GLN A 151 -9.85 -9.92 -12.74
N VAL A 152 -8.83 -9.30 -13.30
CA VAL A 152 -7.71 -8.72 -12.56
C VAL A 152 -7.87 -7.21 -12.51
N THR A 153 -7.88 -6.63 -11.33
CA THR A 153 -7.99 -5.18 -11.15
C THR A 153 -6.65 -4.64 -10.64
N ILE A 154 -6.01 -3.80 -11.43
CA ILE A 154 -4.89 -2.95 -11.00
C ILE A 154 -5.50 -1.77 -10.23
N SER A 155 -5.03 -1.53 -9.01
CA SER A 155 -5.35 -0.34 -8.23
C SER A 155 -4.04 0.38 -7.93
N CYS A 156 -3.82 1.51 -8.61
CA CYS A 156 -2.56 2.23 -8.55
C CYS A 156 -2.72 3.54 -7.78
N SER A 157 -1.95 3.72 -6.70
CA SER A 157 -1.86 4.97 -5.95
C SER A 157 -0.65 5.77 -6.41
N CYS A 158 -0.71 7.10 -6.29
CA CYS A 158 0.48 7.93 -6.45
C CYS A 158 1.38 7.77 -5.21
N PHE A 159 2.67 7.65 -5.42
CA PHE A 159 3.64 7.65 -4.34
C PHE A 159 3.73 9.03 -3.71
N VAL A 160 3.57 9.07 -2.39
CA VAL A 160 3.73 10.28 -1.58
C VAL A 160 4.86 10.06 -0.59
N PRO A 161 5.99 10.78 -0.73
CA PRO A 161 7.11 10.65 0.20
C PRO A 161 6.70 11.11 1.60
N LYS A 162 6.99 10.26 2.60
CA LYS A 162 6.58 10.52 3.99
C LYS A 162 7.79 10.84 4.87
N PRO A 163 7.66 11.75 5.85
CA PRO A 163 8.61 11.92 6.94
C PRO A 163 8.95 10.60 7.62
N HIS A 164 10.11 10.53 8.23
CA HIS A 164 10.59 9.37 8.99
C HIS A 164 10.71 8.07 8.19
N THR A 165 10.78 8.17 6.86
CA THR A 165 11.07 7.05 5.96
C THR A 165 12.34 7.31 5.17
N PRO A 166 13.00 6.27 4.62
CA PRO A 166 14.14 6.45 3.73
C PRO A 166 13.84 7.36 2.53
N PHE A 167 12.58 7.42 2.10
CA PHE A 167 12.16 8.25 0.96
C PHE A 167 11.72 9.66 1.32
N GLN A 168 11.91 10.11 2.57
CA GLN A 168 11.67 11.52 2.92
C GLN A 168 12.52 12.50 2.10
N PHE A 169 13.65 12.05 1.56
CA PHE A 169 14.60 12.86 0.80
C PHE A 169 14.19 13.07 -0.66
N VAL A 170 13.30 12.25 -1.20
CA VAL A 170 12.93 12.32 -2.63
C VAL A 170 11.81 13.32 -2.89
N PRO A 171 11.79 13.95 -4.08
CA PRO A 171 10.63 14.69 -4.55
C PRO A 171 9.50 13.73 -4.95
N MET A 172 8.28 14.23 -4.92
CA MET A 172 7.13 13.61 -5.57
C MET A 172 7.13 13.94 -7.07
N ASP A 173 6.68 13.03 -7.91
CA ASP A 173 6.45 13.33 -9.33
C ASP A 173 5.47 14.49 -9.52
N THR A 174 5.66 15.25 -10.61
CA THR A 174 4.71 16.30 -10.98
C THR A 174 3.39 15.71 -11.47
N GLU A 175 2.35 16.55 -11.49
CA GLU A 175 1.04 16.14 -12.02
C GLU A 175 1.15 15.64 -13.48
N GLU A 176 1.95 16.32 -14.30
CA GLU A 176 2.18 15.96 -15.69
C GLU A 176 2.83 14.58 -15.82
N MET A 177 3.89 14.31 -15.03
CA MET A 177 4.58 13.03 -15.01
C MET A 177 3.62 11.91 -14.58
N LEU A 178 2.84 12.13 -13.52
CA LEU A 178 1.87 11.14 -13.04
C LEU A 178 0.79 10.86 -14.09
N ARG A 179 0.26 11.89 -14.77
CA ARG A 179 -0.73 11.73 -15.84
C ARG A 179 -0.19 10.97 -17.04
N GLU A 180 1.05 11.24 -17.44
CA GLU A 180 1.72 10.50 -18.51
C GLU A 180 1.84 9.00 -18.16
N LYS A 181 2.32 8.69 -16.96
CA LYS A 181 2.43 7.32 -16.45
C LYS A 181 1.06 6.62 -16.35
N GLN A 182 0.04 7.31 -15.84
CA GLN A 182 -1.33 6.78 -15.76
C GLN A 182 -1.89 6.45 -17.14
N LYS A 183 -1.73 7.35 -18.12
CA LYS A 183 -2.15 7.13 -19.49
C LYS A 183 -1.44 5.92 -20.10
N HIS A 184 -0.13 5.85 -19.95
CA HIS A 184 0.69 4.75 -20.44
C HIS A 184 0.27 3.40 -19.84
N LEU A 185 0.05 3.35 -18.52
CA LEU A 185 -0.44 2.13 -17.84
C LEU A 185 -1.78 1.65 -18.41
N VAL A 186 -2.73 2.57 -18.62
CA VAL A 186 -4.05 2.25 -19.19
C VAL A 186 -3.92 1.70 -20.60
N GLU A 187 -3.07 2.31 -21.44
CA GLU A 187 -2.80 1.85 -22.80
C GLU A 187 -2.16 0.45 -22.82
N CYS A 188 -1.14 0.22 -21.98
CA CYS A 188 -0.48 -1.07 -21.84
C CYS A 188 -1.43 -2.17 -21.34
N ALA A 189 -2.28 -1.89 -20.37
CA ALA A 189 -3.25 -2.84 -19.84
C ALA A 189 -4.31 -3.20 -20.90
N ARG A 190 -4.85 -2.20 -21.62
CA ARG A 190 -5.83 -2.42 -22.69
C ARG A 190 -5.27 -3.22 -23.87
N ALA A 191 -4.01 -2.99 -24.23
CA ALA A 191 -3.34 -3.73 -25.29
C ALA A 191 -3.15 -5.21 -24.96
N ARG A 192 -2.99 -5.54 -23.67
CA ARG A 192 -2.78 -6.93 -23.21
C ARG A 192 -4.10 -7.71 -23.08
N SER A 193 -5.05 -7.23 -22.30
CA SER A 193 -6.28 -8.01 -22.06
C SER A 193 -7.46 -7.15 -21.60
N ARG A 194 -8.66 -7.46 -22.12
CA ARG A 194 -9.93 -6.92 -21.60
C ARG A 194 -10.29 -7.44 -20.20
N LYS A 195 -9.54 -8.40 -19.67
CA LYS A 195 -9.70 -8.95 -18.31
C LYS A 195 -8.98 -8.12 -17.26
N ILE A 196 -8.19 -7.14 -17.68
CA ILE A 196 -7.46 -6.23 -16.81
C ILE A 196 -8.24 -4.92 -16.72
N LYS A 197 -8.61 -4.54 -15.50
CA LYS A 197 -9.20 -3.24 -15.19
C LYS A 197 -8.15 -2.39 -14.46
N VAL A 198 -8.04 -1.13 -14.83
CA VAL A 198 -7.14 -0.17 -14.17
C VAL A 198 -7.97 0.88 -13.44
N ASN A 199 -7.69 1.02 -12.14
CA ASN A 199 -8.12 2.13 -11.31
C ASN A 199 -6.86 2.85 -10.79
N TYR A 200 -6.89 4.17 -10.72
CA TYR A 200 -5.80 4.95 -10.14
C TYR A 200 -6.36 6.11 -9.32
N HIS A 201 -5.56 6.59 -8.36
CA HIS A 201 -5.91 7.72 -7.52
C HIS A 201 -5.70 9.03 -8.29
N ASP A 202 -6.47 10.04 -7.93
CA ASP A 202 -6.32 11.39 -8.46
C ASP A 202 -4.96 11.98 -8.04
N SER A 203 -4.23 12.55 -9.00
CA SER A 203 -2.90 13.14 -8.78
C SER A 203 -2.95 14.42 -7.95
N LYS A 204 -4.04 15.19 -8.03
CA LYS A 204 -4.21 16.44 -7.31
C LYS A 204 -4.44 16.22 -5.82
N THR A 205 -5.26 15.22 -5.46
CA THR A 205 -5.45 14.79 -4.06
C THR A 205 -4.12 14.31 -3.47
N SER A 206 -3.38 13.49 -4.23
CA SER A 206 -2.07 12.98 -3.81
C SER A 206 -1.02 14.09 -3.69
N PHE A 207 -1.08 15.12 -4.55
CA PHE A 207 -0.22 16.31 -4.43
C PHE A 207 -0.45 17.04 -3.11
N LEU A 208 -1.71 17.36 -2.76
CA LEU A 208 -2.01 18.01 -1.49
C LEU A 208 -1.62 17.14 -0.29
N GLU A 209 -1.81 15.83 -0.37
CA GLU A 209 -1.30 14.90 0.65
C GLU A 209 0.22 15.04 0.83
N GLY A 210 0.98 15.14 -0.26
CA GLY A 210 2.42 15.36 -0.24
C GLY A 210 2.82 16.69 0.39
N VAL A 211 2.09 17.75 0.08
CA VAL A 211 2.29 19.08 0.67
C VAL A 211 2.11 19.02 2.19
N PHE A 212 1.01 18.43 2.67
CA PHE A 212 0.74 18.33 4.10
C PHE A 212 1.65 17.33 4.82
N ALA A 213 2.01 16.23 4.17
CA ALA A 213 2.91 15.23 4.75
C ALA A 213 4.31 15.80 5.05
N LYS A 214 4.82 16.70 4.20
CA LYS A 214 6.15 17.31 4.34
C LYS A 214 6.09 18.78 4.79
N GLY A 215 4.89 19.22 5.17
CA GLY A 215 4.61 20.60 5.54
C GLY A 215 5.18 21.03 6.88
N ASP A 216 5.11 22.33 7.11
CA ASP A 216 5.48 22.95 8.37
C ASP A 216 4.37 23.92 8.86
N ARG A 217 4.63 24.62 9.97
CA ARG A 217 3.65 25.54 10.57
C ARG A 217 3.16 26.68 9.65
N ARG A 218 3.86 26.98 8.55
CA ARG A 218 3.43 27.96 7.55
C ARG A 218 2.17 27.53 6.81
N LEU A 219 1.83 26.24 6.84
CA LEU A 219 0.60 25.71 6.26
C LEU A 219 -0.65 25.97 7.13
N ALA A 220 -0.50 26.28 8.42
CA ALA A 220 -1.64 26.50 9.30
C ALA A 220 -2.56 27.67 8.84
N PRO A 221 -2.05 28.86 8.45
CA PRO A 221 -2.87 29.91 7.85
C PRO A 221 -3.55 29.48 6.55
N VAL A 222 -2.87 28.67 5.72
CA VAL A 222 -3.43 28.16 4.45
C VAL A 222 -4.62 27.26 4.73
N ILE A 223 -4.48 26.31 5.64
CA ILE A 223 -5.55 25.39 6.04
C ILE A 223 -6.76 26.15 6.57
N LEU A 224 -6.52 27.14 7.47
CA LEU A 224 -7.59 27.94 8.04
C LEU A 224 -8.34 28.74 6.97
N GLU A 225 -7.62 29.35 6.04
CA GLU A 225 -8.22 30.16 4.99
C GLU A 225 -8.95 29.28 3.95
N ALA A 226 -8.36 28.16 3.55
CA ALA A 226 -9.02 27.17 2.69
C ALA A 226 -10.33 26.64 3.30
N TYR A 227 -10.32 26.34 4.61
CA TYR A 227 -11.54 25.97 5.33
C TYR A 227 -12.62 27.05 5.25
N LYS A 228 -12.27 28.33 5.47
CA LYS A 228 -13.22 29.46 5.35
C LYS A 228 -13.77 29.61 3.94
N ARG A 229 -13.00 29.20 2.91
CA ARG A 229 -13.41 29.20 1.50
C ARG A 229 -14.22 27.95 1.10
N GLY A 230 -14.48 27.04 2.06
CA GLY A 230 -15.32 25.87 1.88
C GLY A 230 -14.57 24.61 1.43
N CYS A 231 -13.24 24.54 1.64
CA CYS A 231 -12.47 23.32 1.48
C CYS A 231 -12.60 22.46 2.75
N TYR A 232 -13.54 21.55 2.73
CA TYR A 232 -13.76 20.54 3.76
C TYR A 232 -14.38 19.29 3.12
N PHE A 233 -14.21 18.14 3.75
CA PHE A 233 -14.56 16.82 3.19
C PHE A 233 -13.78 16.46 1.90
N ASP A 234 -12.53 16.92 1.80
CA ASP A 234 -11.68 16.73 0.62
C ASP A 234 -11.34 15.24 0.31
N GLY A 235 -11.69 14.31 1.20
CA GLY A 235 -11.64 12.87 0.94
C GLY A 235 -12.75 12.36 0.02
N TRP A 236 -13.73 13.21 -0.35
CA TRP A 236 -14.82 12.91 -1.26
C TRP A 236 -14.61 13.69 -2.56
N ASP A 237 -14.53 13.00 -3.69
CA ASP A 237 -14.22 13.61 -5.00
C ASP A 237 -15.15 14.79 -5.31
N GLU A 238 -16.44 14.69 -4.97
CA GLU A 238 -17.43 15.75 -5.19
C GLU A 238 -17.26 16.98 -4.30
N CYS A 239 -16.53 16.83 -3.18
CA CYS A 239 -16.25 17.93 -2.24
C CYS A 239 -14.88 18.56 -2.48
N PHE A 240 -14.00 17.88 -3.18
CA PHE A 240 -12.61 18.29 -3.36
C PHE A 240 -12.47 19.55 -4.24
N ARG A 241 -11.93 20.62 -3.68
CA ARG A 241 -11.80 21.94 -4.33
C ARG A 241 -10.35 22.32 -4.60
N TYR A 242 -9.69 21.57 -5.48
CA TYR A 242 -8.27 21.78 -5.77
C TYR A 242 -7.93 23.22 -6.16
N ASP A 243 -8.69 23.84 -7.05
CA ASP A 243 -8.41 25.20 -7.53
C ASP A 243 -8.52 26.24 -6.39
N THR A 244 -9.45 26.02 -5.45
CA THR A 244 -9.57 26.87 -4.25
C THR A 244 -8.35 26.72 -3.32
N TRP A 245 -7.82 25.49 -3.18
CA TRP A 245 -6.58 25.25 -2.45
C TRP A 245 -5.41 25.99 -3.11
N MET A 246 -5.22 25.85 -4.41
CA MET A 246 -4.13 26.49 -5.15
C MET A 246 -4.21 28.01 -5.07
N GLN A 247 -5.41 28.60 -5.23
CA GLN A 247 -5.61 30.02 -5.07
C GLN A 247 -5.32 30.50 -3.64
N THR A 248 -5.63 29.69 -2.64
CA THR A 248 -5.34 30.01 -1.24
C THR A 248 -3.84 30.02 -0.96
N PHE A 249 -3.08 29.08 -1.53
CA PHE A 249 -1.62 29.09 -1.46
C PHE A 249 -1.03 30.36 -2.08
N GLU A 250 -1.51 30.73 -3.27
CA GLU A 250 -1.06 31.92 -3.99
C GLU A 250 -1.36 33.21 -3.20
N ASP A 251 -2.58 33.39 -2.73
CA ASP A 251 -3.03 34.57 -1.96
C ASP A 251 -2.23 34.77 -0.66
N LEU A 252 -1.74 33.68 -0.06
CA LEU A 252 -0.95 33.73 1.17
C LEU A 252 0.56 33.68 0.92
N GLY A 253 0.99 33.67 -0.36
CA GLY A 253 2.40 33.67 -0.73
C GLY A 253 3.16 32.41 -0.28
N VAL A 254 2.46 31.27 -0.19
CA VAL A 254 3.06 29.97 0.18
C VAL A 254 3.18 29.10 -1.07
N ASP A 255 4.38 28.72 -1.42
CA ASP A 255 4.62 27.81 -2.53
C ASP A 255 4.39 26.33 -2.11
N PRO A 256 3.30 25.66 -2.56
CA PRO A 256 3.05 24.28 -2.21
C PRO A 256 4.08 23.30 -2.83
N PHE A 257 4.65 23.62 -3.99
CA PHE A 257 5.63 22.78 -4.69
C PHE A 257 6.94 22.66 -3.89
N PHE A 258 7.28 23.69 -3.12
CA PHE A 258 8.43 23.67 -2.21
C PHE A 258 8.41 22.49 -1.24
N TYR A 259 7.24 22.06 -0.78
CA TYR A 259 7.14 21.00 0.24
C TYR A 259 7.33 19.60 -0.34
N CYS A 260 6.74 19.30 -1.49
CA CYS A 260 6.70 17.91 -1.98
C CYS A 260 7.46 17.64 -3.29
N GLN A 261 7.75 18.68 -4.12
CA GLN A 261 8.37 18.48 -5.44
C GLN A 261 9.86 18.85 -5.51
N ARG A 262 10.49 19.20 -4.40
CA ARG A 262 11.93 19.35 -4.34
C ARG A 262 12.59 18.18 -3.59
N PRO A 263 13.83 17.80 -3.94
CA PRO A 263 14.61 16.89 -3.12
C PRO A 263 14.99 17.60 -1.80
N ILE A 264 15.07 16.83 -0.72
CA ILE A 264 15.59 17.28 0.57
C ILE A 264 17.04 16.80 0.68
N GLY A 265 17.95 17.70 1.08
CA GLY A 265 19.35 17.34 1.31
C GLY A 265 19.49 16.35 2.47
N LEU A 266 20.45 15.43 2.37
CA LEU A 266 20.62 14.41 3.41
C LEU A 266 20.92 14.99 4.80
N ASP A 267 21.57 16.14 4.86
CA ASP A 267 21.92 16.84 6.10
C ASP A 267 20.96 18.02 6.39
N GLU A 268 19.87 18.16 5.63
CA GLU A 268 18.93 19.25 5.79
C GLU A 268 18.08 19.08 7.06
N VAL A 269 17.99 20.14 7.87
CA VAL A 269 17.08 20.16 9.02
C VAL A 269 15.65 20.29 8.52
N THR A 270 14.84 19.27 8.76
CA THR A 270 13.44 19.19 8.37
C THR A 270 12.51 19.59 9.51
N PRO A 271 11.23 19.94 9.22
CA PRO A 271 10.25 20.28 10.24
C PRO A 271 10.07 19.21 11.33
N TRP A 272 10.35 17.95 11.02
CA TRP A 272 10.21 16.80 11.91
C TRP A 272 11.50 16.31 12.53
N SER A 273 12.66 16.94 12.25
CA SER A 273 13.97 16.51 12.78
C SER A 273 14.07 16.55 14.31
N HIS A 274 13.17 17.27 14.99
CA HIS A 274 13.12 17.36 16.46
C HIS A 274 12.35 16.22 17.12
N MET A 275 11.66 15.37 16.34
CA MET A 275 10.86 14.26 16.86
C MET A 275 11.69 12.99 16.90
N ASP A 276 11.92 12.46 18.11
CA ASP A 276 12.53 11.16 18.31
C ASP A 276 11.49 10.06 18.31
N TYR A 277 11.53 9.21 17.31
CA TYR A 277 10.67 8.02 17.18
C TYR A 277 11.50 6.72 17.19
N GLY A 278 12.76 6.82 17.62
CA GLY A 278 13.69 5.71 17.81
C GLY A 278 14.51 5.30 16.60
N VAL A 279 14.10 5.67 15.38
CA VAL A 279 14.90 5.36 14.18
C VAL A 279 15.86 6.51 13.90
N THR A 280 17.16 6.18 13.80
CA THR A 280 18.19 7.19 13.62
C THR A 280 18.21 7.76 12.19
N HIS A 281 18.67 8.99 12.06
CA HIS A 281 18.84 9.65 10.77
C HIS A 281 19.83 8.89 9.87
N GLU A 282 20.94 8.43 10.43
CA GLU A 282 21.98 7.67 9.72
C GLU A 282 21.43 6.35 9.15
N TYR A 283 20.50 5.73 9.87
CA TYR A 283 19.80 4.55 9.36
C TYR A 283 18.95 4.89 8.14
N LEU A 284 18.17 5.97 8.18
CA LEU A 284 17.33 6.40 7.05
C LEU A 284 18.19 6.74 5.83
N VAL A 285 19.31 7.45 6.00
CA VAL A 285 20.25 7.77 4.92
C VAL A 285 20.84 6.48 4.31
N ARG A 286 21.28 5.55 5.15
CA ARG A 286 21.83 4.27 4.69
C ARG A 286 20.82 3.44 3.90
N GLU A 287 19.58 3.34 4.38
CA GLU A 287 18.51 2.62 3.68
C GLU A 287 18.09 3.33 2.39
N TYR A 288 18.11 4.66 2.36
CA TYR A 288 17.91 5.42 1.13
C TYR A 288 19.00 5.13 0.08
N GLN A 289 20.27 5.09 0.48
CA GLN A 289 21.38 4.76 -0.43
C GLN A 289 21.28 3.33 -0.96
N LYS A 290 20.89 2.36 -0.12
CA LYS A 290 20.61 0.98 -0.55
C LYS A 290 19.44 0.93 -1.55
N ALA A 291 18.38 1.66 -1.28
CA ALA A 291 17.21 1.74 -2.16
C ALA A 291 17.60 2.22 -3.56
N LEU A 292 18.42 3.29 -3.67
CA LEU A 292 18.90 3.78 -4.96
C LEU A 292 19.74 2.74 -5.73
N ALA A 293 20.37 1.81 -5.00
CA ALA A 293 21.14 0.70 -5.57
C ALA A 293 20.31 -0.58 -5.76
N ALA A 294 18.98 -0.52 -5.52
CA ALA A 294 18.08 -1.67 -5.52
C ALA A 294 18.55 -2.82 -4.59
N GLN A 295 19.15 -2.47 -3.45
CA GLN A 295 19.62 -3.43 -2.45
C GLN A 295 18.59 -3.55 -1.34
N THR A 296 18.18 -4.78 -1.07
CA THR A 296 17.19 -5.07 -0.02
C THR A 296 17.82 -5.21 1.37
N THR A 297 17.03 -4.91 2.38
CA THR A 297 17.32 -5.20 3.78
C THR A 297 16.33 -6.24 4.29
N GLN A 298 16.81 -7.26 4.96
CA GLN A 298 15.95 -8.32 5.52
C GLN A 298 15.01 -7.77 6.61
N PRO A 299 13.86 -8.41 6.85
CA PRO A 299 12.96 -8.04 7.94
C PRO A 299 13.66 -8.14 9.30
N CYS A 300 13.33 -7.23 10.21
CA CYS A 300 13.99 -7.14 11.52
C CYS A 300 13.70 -8.32 12.47
N ASN A 301 12.72 -9.17 12.16
CA ASN A 301 12.50 -10.45 12.86
C ASN A 301 13.52 -11.54 12.48
N ARG A 302 14.29 -11.35 11.40
CA ARG A 302 15.37 -12.28 10.99
C ARG A 302 16.75 -11.78 11.44
N ALA A 303 16.99 -10.47 11.39
CA ALA A 303 18.26 -9.87 11.78
C ALA A 303 18.08 -8.42 12.22
N CYS A 304 18.85 -7.97 13.21
CA CYS A 304 18.89 -6.57 13.61
C CYS A 304 19.81 -5.78 12.66
N HIS A 305 19.27 -4.68 12.11
CA HIS A 305 19.99 -3.81 11.18
C HIS A 305 20.44 -2.47 11.80
N GLY A 306 20.35 -2.35 13.14
CA GLY A 306 20.86 -1.18 13.87
C GLY A 306 20.08 0.10 13.54
N CYS A 307 18.77 0.04 13.45
CA CYS A 307 17.93 1.21 13.16
C CYS A 307 17.84 2.20 14.33
N GLY A 308 18.11 1.77 15.56
CA GLY A 308 18.03 2.58 16.77
C GLY A 308 16.74 2.38 17.58
N ALA A 309 15.67 1.81 17.00
CA ALA A 309 14.36 1.67 17.67
C ALA A 309 14.40 0.90 18.99
N ASN A 310 15.39 0.04 19.18
CA ASN A 310 15.63 -0.69 20.42
C ASN A 310 15.92 0.24 21.62
N HIS A 311 16.39 1.47 21.39
CA HIS A 311 16.63 2.44 22.47
C HIS A 311 15.33 2.87 23.15
N LEU A 312 14.22 2.99 22.41
CA LEU A 312 12.91 3.29 22.98
C LEU A 312 12.34 2.14 23.82
N LEU A 313 12.71 0.90 23.47
CA LEU A 313 12.23 -0.30 24.16
C LEU A 313 13.10 -0.68 25.36
N GLY A 314 14.27 -0.05 25.53
CA GLY A 314 15.24 -0.37 26.59
C GLY A 314 15.89 -1.75 26.45
N GLY A 315 15.84 -2.37 25.26
CA GLY A 315 16.40 -3.69 24.98
C GLY A 315 16.23 -4.10 23.51
N PRO A 316 16.57 -5.35 23.14
CA PRO A 316 16.42 -5.84 21.78
C PRO A 316 14.93 -5.89 21.37
N CYS A 317 14.64 -5.52 20.11
CA CYS A 317 13.27 -5.55 19.57
C CYS A 317 12.73 -6.98 19.42
N PHE A 318 13.61 -7.96 19.17
CA PHE A 318 13.29 -9.37 18.98
C PHE A 318 14.29 -10.24 19.73
N ASP A 319 13.82 -11.37 20.24
CA ASP A 319 14.67 -12.42 20.81
C ASP A 319 15.06 -13.40 19.69
N TYR A 320 16.26 -13.20 19.14
CA TYR A 320 16.80 -14.07 18.08
C TYR A 320 17.24 -15.45 18.59
N SER A 321 17.31 -15.68 19.91
CA SER A 321 17.69 -16.97 20.46
C SER A 321 16.63 -18.05 20.25
N GLN A 322 15.38 -17.66 20.00
CA GLN A 322 14.25 -18.57 19.77
C GLN A 322 14.13 -19.03 18.30
N ASN A 323 14.89 -18.43 17.37
CA ASN A 323 14.83 -18.74 15.93
C ASN A 323 15.98 -19.66 15.46
N LEU A 324 16.63 -20.36 16.37
CA LEU A 324 17.72 -21.31 16.07
C LEU A 324 17.23 -22.78 16.15
N VAL A 325 15.99 -23.05 15.72
CA VAL A 325 15.47 -24.42 15.53
C VAL A 325 15.00 -24.61 14.11
#